data_97cb255617990b62fb13dc1587511054
#
_entry.id   97cb255617990b62fb13dc1587511054
#
_cell.length_a   1.000
_cell.length_b   1.000
_cell.length_c   1.000
_cell.angle_alpha   90.00
_cell.angle_beta   90.00
_cell.angle_gamma   90.00
#
_symmetry.space_group_name_H-M   'P 1'
#
loop_
_entity.id
_entity.type
_entity.pdbx_description
1 polymer ?
#
loop_
_entity_poly.entity_id
_entity_poly.type
_entity_poly.pdbx_seq_one_letter_code
_entity_poly.pdbx_strand_id
1 'polypeptide(L)'
;MTTNVFAIAIQLGWTATPRYKDGELYIDFHRNTLSGAPFSFTAKMGDGKIGNLVKEIESFVDAIDPEICAEEWMIKSGVIAPSRLQQAISDMDAIRTDAWLLACMLAEADGQSVLAGLPGSQWN
;
A
#
# COMPACT_ATOMS: atom_id res chain seq x y z
N MET A 1 20.92 -9.25 -8.47
CA MET A 1 20.53 -9.06 -7.07
C MET A 1 19.03 -9.18 -6.93
N THR A 2 18.58 -9.93 -5.96
CA THR A 2 17.16 -10.16 -5.75
C THR A 2 16.60 -9.09 -4.82
N THR A 3 15.51 -8.46 -5.22
CA THR A 3 14.85 -7.47 -4.38
C THR A 3 14.17 -8.18 -3.20
N ASN A 4 14.47 -7.71 -2.01
CA ASN A 4 13.87 -8.27 -0.82
C ASN A 4 12.65 -7.43 -0.41
N VAL A 5 11.49 -7.85 -0.87
CA VAL A 5 10.22 -7.17 -0.60
C VAL A 5 9.97 -7.03 0.90
N PHE A 6 10.29 -8.07 1.67
CA PHE A 6 10.01 -8.07 3.11
C PHE A 6 10.85 -7.05 3.86
N ALA A 7 12.12 -6.94 3.51
CA ALA A 7 13.02 -5.98 4.14
C ALA A 7 12.62 -4.54 3.81
N ILE A 8 12.24 -4.27 2.56
CA ILE A 8 11.79 -2.95 2.15
C ILE A 8 10.50 -2.58 2.87
N ALA A 9 9.55 -3.52 2.96
CA ALA A 9 8.30 -3.30 3.65
C ALA A 9 8.52 -2.92 5.12
N ILE A 10 9.38 -3.67 5.81
CA ILE A 10 9.69 -3.40 7.22
C ILE A 10 10.30 -2.02 7.39
N GLN A 11 11.19 -1.63 6.49
CA GLN A 11 11.82 -0.31 6.55
C GLN A 11 10.79 0.80 6.52
N LEU A 12 9.68 0.59 5.81
CA LEU A 12 8.62 1.59 5.65
C LEU A 12 7.45 1.38 6.62
N GLY A 13 7.62 0.51 7.61
CA GLY A 13 6.60 0.29 8.63
C GLY A 13 5.53 -0.72 8.29
N TRP A 14 5.75 -1.52 7.23
CA TRP A 14 4.82 -2.58 6.85
C TRP A 14 5.38 -3.94 7.22
N THR A 15 4.47 -4.88 7.51
CA THR A 15 4.82 -6.30 7.62
C THR A 15 4.24 -6.98 6.37
N ALA A 16 5.07 -7.68 5.64
CA ALA A 16 4.65 -8.36 4.42
C ALA A 16 4.66 -9.87 4.63
N THR A 17 3.57 -10.55 4.29
CA THR A 17 3.43 -11.99 4.45
C THR A 17 3.06 -12.60 3.11
N PRO A 18 3.85 -13.58 2.61
CA PRO A 18 3.53 -14.23 1.35
C PRO A 18 2.40 -15.24 1.53
N ARG A 19 1.57 -15.37 0.51
CA ARG A 19 0.48 -16.33 0.52
C ARG A 19 0.27 -16.84 -0.89
N TYR A 20 0.19 -18.17 -1.05
CA TYR A 20 -0.10 -18.75 -2.35
C TYR A 20 -1.55 -19.16 -2.41
N LYS A 21 -2.20 -18.86 -3.53
CA LYS A 21 -3.57 -19.25 -3.77
C LYS A 21 -3.71 -19.58 -5.26
N ASP A 22 -4.20 -20.77 -5.56
CA ASP A 22 -4.41 -21.22 -6.94
C ASP A 22 -3.14 -21.09 -7.81
N GLY A 23 -1.99 -21.37 -7.21
CA GLY A 23 -0.71 -21.31 -7.92
C GLY A 23 -0.13 -19.93 -8.08
N GLU A 24 -0.78 -18.90 -7.57
CA GLU A 24 -0.31 -17.54 -7.67
C GLU A 24 0.12 -16.97 -6.32
N LEU A 25 1.12 -16.11 -6.36
CA LEU A 25 1.66 -15.49 -5.17
C LEU A 25 0.97 -14.17 -4.88
N TYR A 26 0.53 -14.02 -3.62
CA TYR A 26 -0.03 -12.78 -3.11
C TYR A 26 0.82 -12.35 -1.91
N ILE A 27 0.93 -11.06 -1.71
CA ILE A 27 1.60 -10.51 -0.53
C ILE A 27 0.56 -9.74 0.28
N ASP A 28 0.41 -10.11 1.54
CA ASP A 28 -0.48 -9.40 2.46
C ASP A 28 0.37 -8.38 3.22
N PHE A 29 0.02 -7.11 3.10
CA PHE A 29 0.72 -6.03 3.81
C PHE A 29 -0.11 -5.58 5.00
N HIS A 30 0.53 -5.48 6.16
CA HIS A 30 -0.12 -5.11 7.41
C HIS A 30 0.61 -3.97 8.08
N ARG A 31 -0.15 -3.09 8.71
CA ARG A 31 0.40 -2.06 9.61
C ARG A 31 -0.73 -1.50 10.45
N ASN A 32 -0.39 -0.71 11.45
CA ASN A 32 -1.40 0.03 12.18
C ASN A 32 -1.56 1.42 11.57
N THR A 33 -2.75 1.97 11.65
CA THR A 33 -3.01 3.35 11.26
C THR A 33 -2.39 4.31 12.31
N LEU A 34 -2.46 5.60 12.06
CA LEU A 34 -1.95 6.59 13.00
C LEU A 34 -2.66 6.50 14.36
N SER A 35 -3.94 6.16 14.37
CA SER A 35 -4.68 6.00 15.61
C SER A 35 -4.53 4.61 16.23
N GLY A 36 -3.72 3.74 15.64
CA GLY A 36 -3.43 2.41 16.21
C GLY A 36 -4.35 1.28 15.76
N ALA A 37 -5.26 1.54 14.83
CA ALA A 37 -6.15 0.48 14.34
C ALA A 37 -5.41 -0.41 13.33
N PRO A 38 -5.67 -1.73 13.33
CA PRO A 38 -5.01 -2.61 12.37
C PRO A 38 -5.54 -2.34 10.96
N PHE A 39 -4.63 -2.36 10.00
CA PHE A 39 -4.97 -2.19 8.61
C PHE A 39 -4.17 -3.18 7.76
N SER A 40 -4.79 -3.74 6.75
CA SER A 40 -4.08 -4.62 5.82
C SER A 40 -4.67 -4.52 4.42
N PHE A 41 -3.86 -4.81 3.43
CA PHE A 41 -4.33 -4.99 2.06
C PHE A 41 -3.48 -6.08 1.39
N THR A 42 -4.02 -6.65 0.32
CA THR A 42 -3.36 -7.72 -0.40
C THR A 42 -3.03 -7.27 -1.81
N ALA A 43 -1.83 -7.55 -2.25
CA ALA A 43 -1.38 -7.26 -3.60
C ALA A 43 -0.94 -8.55 -4.29
N LYS A 44 -1.37 -8.75 -5.53
CA LYS A 44 -1.03 -9.95 -6.29
C LYS A 44 0.32 -9.76 -6.94
N MET A 45 1.23 -10.70 -6.69
CA MET A 45 2.54 -10.71 -7.33
C MET A 45 2.57 -11.64 -8.53
N GLY A 46 1.57 -12.51 -8.63
CA GLY A 46 1.39 -13.39 -9.78
C GLY A 46 2.55 -14.36 -9.94
N ASP A 47 3.33 -14.16 -11.00
CA ASP A 47 4.46 -15.02 -11.33
C ASP A 47 5.73 -14.67 -10.55
N GLY A 48 5.63 -13.81 -9.57
CA GLY A 48 6.77 -13.44 -8.71
C GLY A 48 7.54 -12.22 -9.15
N LYS A 49 7.08 -11.51 -10.15
CA LYS A 49 7.78 -10.31 -10.62
C LYS A 49 7.40 -9.10 -9.80
N ILE A 50 8.41 -8.34 -9.38
CA ILE A 50 8.21 -7.12 -8.58
C ILE A 50 7.36 -6.09 -9.34
N GLY A 51 7.50 -6.00 -10.65
CA GLY A 51 6.70 -5.07 -11.45
C GLY A 51 5.19 -5.29 -11.29
N ASN A 52 4.76 -6.54 -11.15
CA ASN A 52 3.35 -6.86 -10.93
C ASN A 52 2.90 -6.35 -9.57
N LEU A 53 3.73 -6.55 -8.55
CA LEU A 53 3.45 -6.09 -7.21
C LEU A 53 3.33 -4.57 -7.15
N VAL A 54 4.25 -3.87 -7.81
CA VAL A 54 4.23 -2.41 -7.87
C VAL A 54 2.93 -1.91 -8.50
N LYS A 55 2.51 -2.51 -9.60
CA LYS A 55 1.26 -2.13 -10.28
C LYS A 55 0.04 -2.34 -9.39
N GLU A 56 0.02 -3.44 -8.65
CA GLU A 56 -1.09 -3.74 -7.75
C GLU A 56 -1.16 -2.73 -6.60
N ILE A 57 -0.02 -2.35 -6.05
CA ILE A 57 0.02 -1.35 -4.99
C ILE A 57 -0.41 0.01 -5.53
N GLU A 58 0.04 0.38 -6.73
CA GLU A 58 -0.38 1.62 -7.37
C GLU A 58 -1.89 1.65 -7.59
N SER A 59 -2.47 0.54 -8.03
CA SER A 59 -3.92 0.42 -8.22
C SER A 59 -4.67 0.59 -6.90
N PHE A 60 -4.13 0.02 -5.83
CA PHE A 60 -4.70 0.17 -4.50
C PHE A 60 -4.69 1.64 -4.08
N VAL A 61 -3.56 2.32 -4.27
CA VAL A 61 -3.42 3.75 -3.94
C VAL A 61 -4.43 4.60 -4.72
N ASP A 62 -4.56 4.33 -6.02
CA ASP A 62 -5.47 5.08 -6.87
C ASP A 62 -6.94 4.85 -6.50
N ALA A 63 -7.26 3.68 -5.95
CA ALA A 63 -8.62 3.33 -5.58
C ALA A 63 -9.04 3.91 -4.22
N ILE A 64 -8.09 4.33 -3.39
CA ILE A 64 -8.42 4.87 -2.08
C ILE A 64 -8.88 6.31 -2.17
N ASP A 65 -10.08 6.55 -1.64
CA ASP A 65 -10.55 7.90 -1.34
C ASP A 65 -10.65 7.97 0.20
N PRO A 66 -9.78 8.71 0.87
CA PRO A 66 -9.75 8.73 2.33
C PRO A 66 -11.08 9.15 2.97
N GLU A 67 -11.79 10.09 2.36
CA GLU A 67 -13.08 10.53 2.91
C GLU A 67 -14.13 9.44 2.80
N ILE A 68 -14.24 8.80 1.64
CA ILE A 68 -15.21 7.72 1.43
C ILE A 68 -14.91 6.53 2.35
N CYS A 69 -13.64 6.15 2.45
CA CYS A 69 -13.23 5.05 3.32
C CYS A 69 -13.57 5.34 4.78
N ALA A 70 -13.31 6.57 5.23
CA ALA A 70 -13.60 6.96 6.60
C ALA A 70 -15.11 6.95 6.88
N GLU A 71 -15.92 7.47 5.95
CA GLU A 71 -17.36 7.46 6.10
C GLU A 71 -17.93 6.04 6.17
N GLU A 72 -17.45 5.16 5.29
CA GLU A 72 -17.88 3.76 5.30
C GLU A 72 -17.51 3.07 6.61
N TRP A 73 -16.31 3.35 7.11
CA TRP A 73 -15.88 2.79 8.39
C TRP A 73 -16.79 3.25 9.53
N MET A 74 -17.15 4.53 9.54
CA MET A 74 -18.03 5.08 10.59
C MET A 74 -19.42 4.46 10.53
N ILE A 75 -19.96 4.29 9.33
CA ILE A 75 -21.27 3.66 9.15
C ILE A 75 -21.23 2.23 9.68
N LYS A 76 -20.21 1.46 9.34
CA LYS A 76 -20.06 0.09 9.79
C LYS A 76 -19.88 -0.03 11.29
N SER A 77 -19.09 0.84 11.88
CA SER A 77 -18.79 0.78 13.30
C SER A 77 -19.87 1.40 14.18
N GLY A 78 -20.78 2.15 13.59
CA GLY A 78 -21.82 2.85 14.33
C GLY A 78 -21.32 4.07 15.09
N VAL A 79 -20.07 4.49 14.85
CA VAL A 79 -19.48 5.64 15.52
C VAL A 79 -19.70 6.85 14.63
N ILE A 80 -20.52 7.79 15.10
CA ILE A 80 -20.81 9.01 14.34
C ILE A 80 -20.38 10.22 15.18
N ALA A 81 -19.18 10.70 14.94
CA ALA A 81 -18.65 11.88 15.63
C ALA A 81 -17.68 12.61 14.69
N PRO A 82 -17.83 13.93 14.51
CA PRO A 82 -16.98 14.69 13.60
C PRO A 82 -15.47 14.54 13.88
N SER A 83 -15.10 14.50 15.16
CA SER A 83 -13.68 14.32 15.52
C SER A 83 -13.15 12.96 15.09
N ARG A 84 -13.98 11.93 15.13
CA ARG A 84 -13.62 10.59 14.70
C ARG A 84 -13.50 10.53 13.18
N LEU A 85 -14.36 11.23 12.48
CA LEU A 85 -14.31 11.32 11.04
C LEU A 85 -12.98 11.94 10.59
N GLN A 86 -12.58 13.03 11.19
CA GLN A 86 -11.31 13.67 10.86
C GLN A 86 -10.14 12.74 11.12
N GLN A 87 -10.16 12.01 12.23
CA GLN A 87 -9.12 11.05 12.56
C GLN A 87 -9.07 9.93 11.51
N ALA A 88 -10.23 9.40 11.12
CA ALA A 88 -10.30 8.33 10.13
C ALA A 88 -9.80 8.79 8.75
N ILE A 89 -10.12 10.01 8.35
CA ILE A 89 -9.62 10.58 7.10
C ILE A 89 -8.10 10.70 7.15
N SER A 90 -7.56 11.21 8.25
CA SER A 90 -6.11 11.34 8.43
C SER A 90 -5.42 9.97 8.40
N ASP A 91 -6.01 8.98 9.04
CA ASP A 91 -5.48 7.61 9.04
C ASP A 91 -5.41 7.05 7.62
N MET A 92 -6.47 7.20 6.85
CA MET A 92 -6.50 6.66 5.48
C MET A 92 -5.60 7.43 4.53
N ASP A 93 -5.47 8.73 4.72
CA ASP A 93 -4.57 9.54 3.92
C ASP A 93 -3.11 9.13 4.17
N ALA A 94 -2.75 8.86 5.41
CA ALA A 94 -1.41 8.37 5.77
C ALA A 94 -1.17 6.99 5.17
N ILE A 95 -2.15 6.10 5.21
CA ILE A 95 -2.04 4.76 4.60
C ILE A 95 -1.80 4.87 3.09
N ARG A 96 -2.54 5.74 2.41
CA ARG A 96 -2.38 5.94 0.97
C ARG A 96 -0.97 6.44 0.63
N THR A 97 -0.49 7.41 1.39
CA THR A 97 0.85 7.96 1.19
C THR A 97 1.92 6.89 1.44
N ASP A 98 1.80 6.14 2.52
CA ASP A 98 2.77 5.11 2.86
C ASP A 98 2.76 3.95 1.86
N ALA A 99 1.60 3.59 1.32
CA ALA A 99 1.51 2.58 0.28
C ALA A 99 2.16 3.07 -1.02
N TRP A 100 2.00 4.34 -1.36
CA TRP A 100 2.66 4.93 -2.52
C TRP A 100 4.18 4.88 -2.37
N LEU A 101 4.70 5.22 -1.18
CA LEU A 101 6.13 5.14 -0.91
C LEU A 101 6.64 3.70 -1.03
N LEU A 102 5.85 2.74 -0.57
CA LEU A 102 6.19 1.33 -0.71
C LEU A 102 6.34 0.94 -2.19
N ALA A 103 5.40 1.34 -3.03
CA ALA A 103 5.47 1.06 -4.47
C ALA A 103 6.71 1.69 -5.10
N CYS A 104 7.01 2.94 -4.76
CA CYS A 104 8.17 3.65 -5.27
C CYS A 104 9.49 2.98 -4.87
N MET A 105 9.61 2.58 -3.62
CA MET A 105 10.81 1.93 -3.11
C MET A 105 11.03 0.55 -3.73
N LEU A 106 9.94 -0.20 -3.92
CA LEU A 106 10.03 -1.51 -4.56
C LEU A 106 10.44 -1.37 -6.02
N ALA A 107 9.86 -0.42 -6.74
CA ALA A 107 10.19 -0.19 -8.13
C ALA A 107 11.65 0.23 -8.29
N GLU A 108 12.12 1.11 -7.43
CA GLU A 108 13.49 1.58 -7.47
C GLU A 108 14.47 0.45 -7.16
N ALA A 109 14.20 -0.34 -6.12
CA ALA A 109 15.05 -1.44 -5.73
C ALA A 109 15.13 -2.54 -6.78
N ASP A 110 14.06 -2.71 -7.56
CA ASP A 110 14.01 -3.70 -8.62
C ASP A 110 14.66 -3.20 -9.93
N GLY A 111 15.19 -1.99 -9.92
CA GLY A 111 15.79 -1.42 -11.12
C GLY A 111 14.75 -0.96 -12.15
N GLN A 112 13.46 -0.96 -11.76
CA GLN A 112 12.38 -0.51 -12.62
C GLN A 112 11.75 0.70 -11.98
N SER A 113 12.55 1.71 -11.74
CA SER A 113 12.07 2.91 -11.07
C SER A 113 10.85 3.48 -11.76
N VAL A 114 9.85 3.80 -10.98
CA VAL A 114 8.68 4.50 -11.46
C VAL A 114 9.14 5.80 -12.10
N LEU A 115 10.17 6.40 -11.52
CA LEU A 115 10.72 7.62 -12.01
C LEU A 115 11.36 7.45 -13.35
N ALA A 116 12.12 6.39 -13.52
CA ALA A 116 12.78 6.10 -14.77
C ALA A 116 11.77 5.77 -15.86
N GLY A 117 10.62 5.28 -15.47
CA GLY A 117 9.56 4.95 -16.40
C GLY A 117 8.76 6.16 -16.84
N LEU A 118 8.96 7.31 -16.20
CA LEU A 118 8.23 8.47 -16.57
C LEU A 118 8.84 9.11 -17.77
N PRO A 119 8.03 9.68 -18.61
CA PRO A 119 8.51 10.32 -19.82
C PRO A 119 9.52 11.38 -19.46
N GLY A 120 10.62 11.27 -20.11
CA GLY A 120 11.65 12.18 -19.80
C GLY A 120 12.19 11.97 -18.45
N SER A 121 11.67 10.95 -17.81
CA SER A 121 12.10 10.63 -16.52
C SER A 121 12.60 11.75 -15.87
N GLN A 122 11.79 12.51 -15.85
CA GLN A 122 12.01 13.68 -15.54
C GLN A 122 12.36 13.84 -14.23
N TRP A 123 12.36 12.97 -13.55
CA TRP A 123 12.83 13.02 -12.36
C TRP A 123 14.23 12.97 -12.38
N ASN A 124 14.67 12.81 -13.37
CA ASN A 124 16.03 12.81 -13.43
C ASN A 124 16.52 14.10 -13.42
#